data_51530c0dd0191122cf665438c7aed4c3
#
_entry.id   51530c0dd0191122cf665438c7aed4c3
#
_cell.length_a   1.000
_cell.length_b   1.000
_cell.length_c   1.000
_cell.angle_alpha   90.00
_cell.angle_beta   90.00
_cell.angle_gamma   90.00
#
_symmetry.space_group_name_H-M   'P 1'
#
loop_
_entity.id
_entity.type
_entity.pdbx_description
1 polymer ?
#
loop_
_entity_poly.entity_id
_entity_poly.type
_entity_poly.pdbx_seq_one_letter_code
_entity_poly.pdbx_strand_id
1 'polypeptide(L)' 'MASDLSKYNIRVNAIAPGEIETSMITKDSHHLVNKIPMGRFGKPEEVASVIYSMCSESFSYVNGTEIAINGLSLIHI' A
#
# COMPACT_ATOMS: atom_id res chain seq x y z
N MET A 1 13.70 9.00 9.54
CA MET A 1 14.52 7.81 9.23
C MET A 1 15.11 7.87 7.82
N ALA A 2 14.32 8.23 6.81
CA ALA A 2 14.84 8.29 5.44
C ALA A 2 16.02 9.24 5.29
N SER A 3 15.95 10.45 5.87
CA SER A 3 17.01 11.43 5.73
C SER A 3 18.30 10.99 6.45
N ASP A 4 18.18 10.26 7.56
CA ASP A 4 19.35 9.78 8.31
C ASP A 4 20.08 8.67 7.58
N LEU A 5 19.33 7.84 6.83
CA LEU A 5 19.88 6.66 6.17
C LEU A 5 20.29 6.90 4.72
N SER A 6 19.81 8.00 4.11
CA SER A 6 20.09 8.24 2.70
C SER A 6 21.58 8.43 2.41
N LYS A 7 22.33 8.96 3.36
CA LYS A 7 23.79 9.14 3.23
C LYS A 7 24.53 7.80 3.12
N TYR A 8 23.89 6.69 3.47
CA TYR A 8 24.46 5.35 3.36
C TYR A 8 23.90 4.61 2.14
N ASN A 9 23.26 5.29 1.20
CA ASN A 9 22.57 4.67 0.06
C ASN A 9 21.43 3.74 0.46
N ILE A 10 20.79 4.04 1.57
CA ILE A 10 19.64 3.28 2.04
C ILE A 10 18.40 4.12 1.82
N ARG A 11 17.44 3.55 1.09
CA ARG A 11 16.14 4.21 0.87
C ARG A 11 15.13 3.66 1.88
N VAL A 12 14.28 4.55 2.40
CA VAL A 12 13.22 4.18 3.32
C VAL A 12 11.92 4.77 2.79
N ASN A 13 11.00 3.90 2.44
CA ASN A 13 9.67 4.28 1.98
C ASN A 13 8.64 3.51 2.76
N ALA A 14 7.40 3.93 2.70
CA ALA A 14 6.31 3.29 3.42
C ALA A 14 5.16 2.98 2.46
N ILE A 15 4.35 2.01 2.82
CA ILE A 15 3.08 1.76 2.15
C ILE A 15 1.96 1.96 3.15
N ALA A 16 0.83 2.43 2.65
CA ALA A 16 -0.38 2.60 3.45
C ALA A 16 -1.52 1.83 2.77
N PRO A 17 -1.66 0.53 3.09
CA PRO A 17 -2.73 -0.27 2.50
C PRO A 17 -4.07 0.11 3.12
N GLY A 18 -5.12 0.09 2.29
CA GLY A 18 -6.48 0.26 2.74
C GLY A 18 -7.14 -1.09 2.97
N GLU A 19 -8.33 -1.25 2.41
CA GLU A 19 -9.13 -2.46 2.56
C GLU A 19 -8.56 -3.58 1.68
N ILE A 20 -7.86 -4.51 2.29
CA ILE A 20 -7.22 -5.63 1.58
C ILE A 20 -7.97 -6.91 1.91
N GLU A 21 -8.25 -7.69 0.88
CA GLU A 21 -8.92 -8.97 1.03
C GLU A 21 -8.02 -9.95 1.79
N THR A 22 -8.55 -10.47 2.90
CA THR A 22 -7.85 -11.46 3.72
C THR A 22 -8.84 -12.55 4.10
N SER A 23 -8.34 -13.62 4.73
CA SER A 23 -9.20 -14.69 5.24
C SER A 23 -10.14 -14.22 6.34
N MET A 24 -9.89 -13.05 6.91
CA MET A 24 -10.75 -12.47 7.94
C MET A 24 -11.97 -11.74 7.40
N ILE A 25 -12.03 -11.52 6.08
CA ILE A 25 -13.17 -10.85 5.46
C ILE A 25 -14.36 -11.80 5.44
N THR A 26 -15.46 -11.35 6.01
CA THR A 26 -16.72 -12.09 6.08
C THR A 26 -17.75 -11.46 5.15
N LYS A 27 -18.92 -12.11 5.03
CA LYS A 27 -20.04 -11.54 4.27
C LYS A 27 -20.46 -10.18 4.82
N ASP A 28 -20.35 -9.99 6.14
CA ASP A 28 -20.71 -8.72 6.76
C ASP A 28 -19.79 -7.58 6.35
N SER A 29 -18.58 -7.91 5.88
CA SER A 29 -17.62 -6.91 5.42
C SER A 29 -17.92 -6.41 4.00
N HIS A 30 -18.79 -7.10 3.25
CA HIS A 30 -19.06 -6.77 1.85
C HIS A 30 -19.69 -5.38 1.67
N HIS A 31 -20.40 -4.87 2.69
CA HIS A 31 -20.96 -3.53 2.61
C HIS A 31 -19.88 -2.44 2.55
N LEU A 32 -18.67 -2.75 3.00
CA LEU A 32 -17.56 -1.80 2.94
C LEU A 32 -17.10 -1.54 1.51
N VAL A 33 -17.35 -2.48 0.60
CA VAL A 33 -16.96 -2.32 -0.81
C VAL A 33 -17.59 -1.08 -1.42
N ASN A 34 -18.82 -0.74 -1.00
CA ASN A 34 -19.51 0.43 -1.50
C ASN A 34 -18.84 1.75 -1.12
N LYS A 35 -17.97 1.71 -0.12
CA LYS A 35 -17.23 2.88 0.37
C LYS A 35 -15.85 3.01 -0.27
N ILE A 36 -15.48 2.07 -1.12
CA ILE A 36 -14.22 2.07 -1.83
C ILE A 36 -14.49 2.52 -3.26
N PRO A 37 -13.99 3.69 -3.69
CA PRO A 37 -14.27 4.19 -5.05
C PRO A 37 -13.95 3.21 -6.17
N MET A 38 -12.91 2.37 -6.03
CA MET A 38 -12.62 1.35 -7.02
C MET A 38 -13.57 0.15 -6.97
N GLY A 39 -14.44 0.09 -5.97
CA GLY A 39 -15.53 -0.90 -5.92
C GLY A 39 -15.11 -2.31 -5.55
N ARG A 40 -13.92 -2.48 -4.99
CA ARG A 40 -13.46 -3.80 -4.55
C ARG A 40 -12.37 -3.68 -3.50
N PHE A 41 -12.17 -4.75 -2.75
CA PHE A 41 -11.00 -4.85 -1.88
C PHE A 41 -9.75 -5.06 -2.73
N GLY A 42 -8.62 -4.59 -2.22
CA GLY A 42 -7.34 -4.93 -2.81
C GLY A 42 -6.97 -6.38 -2.49
N LYS A 43 -6.10 -6.95 -3.28
CA LYS A 43 -5.60 -8.31 -3.04
C LYS A 43 -4.22 -8.24 -2.42
N PRO A 44 -3.87 -9.20 -1.54
CA PRO A 44 -2.52 -9.23 -0.96
C PRO A 44 -1.42 -9.21 -2.03
N GLU A 45 -1.65 -9.86 -3.17
CA GLU A 45 -0.69 -9.87 -4.28
C GLU A 45 -0.46 -8.49 -4.87
N GLU A 46 -1.48 -7.64 -4.82
CA GLU A 46 -1.35 -6.26 -5.32
C GLU A 46 -0.44 -5.44 -4.41
N VAL A 47 -0.55 -5.65 -3.10
CA VAL A 47 0.35 -5.01 -2.13
C VAL A 47 1.76 -5.54 -2.30
N ALA A 48 1.92 -6.84 -2.41
CA ALA A 48 3.23 -7.46 -2.58
C ALA A 48 3.91 -6.98 -3.86
N SER A 49 3.15 -6.82 -4.94
CA SER A 49 3.65 -6.36 -6.23
C SER A 49 4.21 -4.94 -6.14
N VAL A 50 3.52 -4.07 -5.41
CA VAL A 50 3.98 -2.69 -5.19
C VAL A 50 5.27 -2.70 -4.36
N ILE A 51 5.32 -3.49 -3.29
CA ILE A 51 6.52 -3.59 -2.45
C ILE A 51 7.71 -4.06 -3.28
N TYR A 52 7.50 -5.08 -4.10
CA TYR A 52 8.55 -5.59 -4.98
C TYR A 52 9.07 -4.50 -5.92
N SER A 53 8.16 -3.74 -6.52
CA SER A 53 8.53 -2.63 -7.41
C SER A 53 9.32 -1.56 -6.68
N MET A 54 8.95 -1.26 -5.44
CA MET A 54 9.63 -0.26 -4.63
C MET A 54 11.07 -0.65 -4.31
N CYS A 55 11.37 -1.94 -4.33
CA CYS A 55 12.73 -2.44 -4.11
C CYS A 55 13.56 -2.46 -5.39
N SER A 56 12.97 -2.15 -6.53
CA SER A 56 13.65 -2.23 -7.83
C SER A 56 14.40 -0.93 -8.14
N GLU A 57 15.24 -1.00 -9.18
CA GLU A 57 15.98 0.16 -9.66
C GLU A 57 15.07 1.26 -10.19
N SER A 58 13.86 0.91 -10.62
CA SER A 58 12.87 1.89 -11.05
C SER A 58 12.56 2.91 -9.97
N PHE A 59 12.77 2.55 -8.70
CA PHE A 59 12.54 3.42 -7.56
C PHE A 59 13.84 3.96 -6.97
N SER A 60 14.93 3.94 -7.70
CA SER A 60 16.26 4.27 -7.16
C SER A 60 16.37 5.70 -6.61
N TYR A 61 15.56 6.62 -7.11
CA TYR A 61 15.56 8.00 -6.64
C TYR A 61 14.34 8.32 -5.76
N VAL A 62 13.52 7.32 -5.43
CA VAL A 62 12.34 7.49 -4.58
C VAL A 62 12.72 7.18 -3.14
N ASN A 63 12.62 8.18 -2.27
CA ASN A 63 13.01 8.04 -0.87
C ASN A 63 12.13 8.92 -0.01
N GLY A 64 11.69 8.39 1.12
CA GLY A 64 10.87 9.14 2.07
C GLY A 64 9.41 9.29 1.64
N THR A 65 8.94 8.49 0.69
CA THR A 65 7.56 8.57 0.22
C THR A 65 6.67 7.57 0.93
N GLU A 66 5.37 7.86 0.93
CA GLU A 66 4.34 6.92 1.35
C GLU A 66 3.43 6.68 0.16
N ILE A 67 3.21 5.42 -0.18
CA ILE A 67 2.36 5.02 -1.30
C ILE A 67 1.07 4.43 -0.74
N ALA A 68 -0.06 5.06 -1.08
CA ALA A 68 -1.36 4.57 -0.67
C ALA A 68 -1.84 3.48 -1.64
N ILE A 69 -2.24 2.34 -1.09
CA ILE A 69 -2.76 1.20 -1.87
C ILE A 69 -4.16 0.91 -1.33
N ASN A 70 -5.11 1.76 -1.70
CA ASN A 70 -6.42 1.76 -1.02
C ASN A 70 -7.61 1.93 -1.95
N GLY A 71 -7.42 1.91 -3.28
CA GLY A 71 -8.54 2.10 -4.21
C GLY A 71 -9.29 3.41 -4.01
N LEU A 72 -8.63 4.43 -3.46
CA LEU A 72 -9.21 5.72 -3.08
C LEU A 72 -10.18 5.64 -1.92
N SER A 73 -10.15 4.58 -1.12
CA SER A 73 -11.00 4.48 0.07
C SER A 73 -10.74 5.63 1.02
N LEU A 74 -11.81 6.20 1.56
CA LEU A 74 -11.73 7.22 2.60
C LEU A 74 -11.70 6.61 4.00
N ILE A 75 -11.85 5.29 4.07
CA ILE A 75 -11.75 4.56 5.33
C ILE A 75 -10.30 4.17 5.52
N HIS A 76 -9.67 4.79 6.48
CA HIS A 76 -8.29 4.45 6.83
C HIS A 76 -8.27 3.60 8.08
N ILE A 77 -7.43 2.62 8.04
CA ILE A 77 -7.22 1.74 9.18
C ILE A 77 -5.89 2.08 9.80
#